data_5c229ad4b0903cc7acfa78afe6e83cf3
#
_entry.id   5c229ad4b0903cc7acfa78afe6e83cf3
#
_cell.length_a   1.000
_cell.length_b   1.000
_cell.length_c   1.000
_cell.angle_alpha   90.00
_cell.angle_beta   90.00
_cell.angle_gamma   90.00
#
_symmetry.space_group_name_H-M   'P 1'
#
loop_
_entity.id
_entity.type
_entity.pdbx_description
1 polymer ?
#
loop_
_entity_poly.entity_id
_entity_poly.type
_entity_poly.pdbx_seq_one_letter_code
_entity_poly.pdbx_strand_id
1 'polypeptide(L)'
;MSYIFTSESVSAGHPDKVCDQISDAVLDAYLAEDPNSRVACETMIKNNMVFIAGEITSTGSPDLEPVVRQTIKDIGYDNDEYGFNGDTCEFTNLVFEQSPDISQGVTEGEGENLEQGAGDQGLMFGYACTETEALMPLPIDLSHRLVRQQSEVMKSNGLSWLRPDAKSQVSAIYSDDGKTIEGLSAIVLSTQHDEDVTQDEIKEGVMENIIKPIVPQEWILDSTKIYINPTGKFVIGGPVGDCGLTGRKIIVDTYGGMARHGGGAFSGKDPSKVDRSAAYAARYVAKNIVAAGLADYCEIQVSY
;
A
#
# COMPACT_ATOMS: atom_id res chain seq x y z
N MET A 1 -25.18 -1.14 21.99
CA MET A 1 -24.30 -2.34 21.76
C MET A 1 -23.07 -1.85 21.06
N SER A 2 -21.87 -2.09 21.62
CA SER A 2 -20.64 -1.80 20.93
C SER A 2 -20.52 -2.63 19.63
N TYR A 3 -19.84 -2.11 18.61
CA TYR A 3 -19.57 -2.85 17.37
C TYR A 3 -18.07 -2.96 17.12
N ILE A 4 -17.67 -3.96 16.34
CA ILE A 4 -16.27 -4.18 15.98
C ILE A 4 -16.07 -3.77 14.54
N PHE A 5 -15.03 -2.96 14.29
CA PHE A 5 -14.56 -2.64 12.94
C PHE A 5 -13.12 -3.09 12.75
N THR A 6 -12.84 -3.67 11.59
CA THR A 6 -11.55 -4.30 11.31
C THR A 6 -10.93 -3.73 10.04
N SER A 7 -9.65 -3.40 10.11
CA SER A 7 -8.83 -3.08 8.93
C SER A 7 -7.59 -3.95 8.89
N GLU A 8 -7.07 -4.15 7.69
CA GLU A 8 -5.82 -4.88 7.46
C GLU A 8 -4.81 -4.02 6.70
N SER A 9 -3.54 -4.37 6.81
CA SER A 9 -2.45 -3.82 6.02
C SER A 9 -1.44 -4.90 5.65
N VAL A 10 -0.57 -4.58 4.70
CA VAL A 10 0.48 -5.47 4.23
C VAL A 10 1.83 -4.75 4.23
N SER A 11 2.92 -5.51 4.41
CA SER A 11 4.28 -4.97 4.39
C SER A 11 4.73 -4.55 2.99
N ALA A 12 5.84 -3.82 2.92
CA ALA A 12 6.51 -3.49 1.67
C ALA A 12 6.87 -4.72 0.83
N GLY A 13 7.14 -5.87 1.49
CA GLY A 13 7.48 -7.13 0.82
C GLY A 13 6.30 -8.00 0.41
N HIS A 14 5.06 -7.60 0.70
CA HIS A 14 3.89 -8.29 0.16
C HIS A 14 3.86 -8.20 -1.38
N PRO A 15 3.56 -9.28 -2.12
CA PRO A 15 3.65 -9.30 -3.58
C PRO A 15 2.96 -8.13 -4.28
N ASP A 16 1.71 -7.81 -3.92
CA ASP A 16 1.00 -6.68 -4.52
C ASP A 16 1.69 -5.34 -4.19
N LYS A 17 2.24 -5.17 -2.96
CA LYS A 17 2.95 -3.94 -2.58
C LYS A 17 4.34 -3.84 -3.21
N VAL A 18 4.99 -4.94 -3.51
CA VAL A 18 6.20 -4.94 -4.36
C VAL A 18 5.86 -4.39 -5.74
N CYS A 19 4.75 -4.84 -6.35
CA CYS A 19 4.29 -4.32 -7.64
C CYS A 19 3.97 -2.83 -7.60
N ASP A 20 3.26 -2.37 -6.57
CA ASP A 20 2.94 -0.95 -6.38
C ASP A 20 4.22 -0.10 -6.31
N GLN A 21 5.22 -0.53 -5.55
CA GLN A 21 6.49 0.18 -5.41
C GLN A 21 7.32 0.18 -6.71
N ILE A 22 7.32 -0.92 -7.46
CA ILE A 22 7.98 -0.98 -8.78
C ILE A 22 7.30 -0.01 -9.74
N SER A 23 5.97 -0.01 -9.81
CA SER A 23 5.21 0.90 -10.68
C SER A 23 5.46 2.38 -10.35
N ASP A 24 5.54 2.72 -9.07
CA ASP A 24 5.87 4.08 -8.63
C ASP A 24 7.36 4.42 -8.88
N ALA A 25 8.28 3.47 -8.76
CA ALA A 25 9.68 3.72 -9.09
C ALA A 25 9.88 3.98 -10.60
N VAL A 26 9.12 3.31 -11.46
CA VAL A 26 9.09 3.59 -12.90
C VAL A 26 8.54 5.01 -13.16
N LEU A 27 7.44 5.39 -12.51
CA LEU A 27 6.89 6.74 -12.58
C LEU A 27 7.93 7.79 -12.16
N ASP A 28 8.58 7.59 -11.02
CA ASP A 28 9.58 8.52 -10.48
C ASP A 28 10.78 8.68 -11.43
N ALA A 29 11.23 7.58 -12.04
CA ALA A 29 12.33 7.62 -13.02
C ALA A 29 12.00 8.48 -14.23
N TYR A 30 10.78 8.37 -14.77
CA TYR A 30 10.34 9.21 -15.88
C TYR A 30 10.16 10.67 -15.47
N LEU A 31 9.53 10.94 -14.33
CA LEU A 31 9.32 12.31 -13.84
C LEU A 31 10.63 13.03 -13.50
N ALA A 32 11.68 12.29 -13.12
CA ALA A 32 13.01 12.85 -12.86
C ALA A 32 13.67 13.39 -14.13
N GLU A 33 13.43 12.77 -15.29
CA GLU A 33 13.95 13.21 -16.57
C GLU A 33 13.02 14.22 -17.28
N ASP A 34 11.72 14.01 -17.18
CA ASP A 34 10.69 14.88 -17.77
C ASP A 34 9.51 15.04 -16.78
N PRO A 35 9.40 16.20 -16.09
CA PRO A 35 8.30 16.48 -15.16
C PRO A 35 6.89 16.46 -15.79
N ASN A 36 6.79 16.52 -17.11
CA ASN A 36 5.53 16.46 -17.85
C ASN A 36 5.20 15.06 -18.37
N SER A 37 5.96 14.05 -17.98
CA SER A 37 5.72 12.66 -18.37
C SER A 37 4.30 12.23 -18.00
N ARG A 38 3.64 11.54 -18.92
CA ARG A 38 2.37 10.84 -18.69
C ARG A 38 2.65 9.36 -18.58
N VAL A 39 2.38 8.82 -17.40
CA VAL A 39 2.76 7.47 -17.03
C VAL A 39 1.53 6.69 -16.55
N ALA A 40 1.33 5.52 -17.13
CA ALA A 40 0.44 4.48 -16.63
C ALA A 40 1.24 3.16 -16.69
N CYS A 41 1.75 2.74 -15.55
CA CYS A 41 2.60 1.55 -15.43
C CYS A 41 2.02 0.55 -14.44
N GLU A 42 1.72 -0.64 -14.91
CA GLU A 42 1.33 -1.78 -14.12
C GLU A 42 2.49 -2.79 -14.04
N THR A 43 2.56 -3.47 -12.90
CA THR A 43 3.56 -4.49 -12.63
C THR A 43 2.87 -5.79 -12.22
N MET A 44 3.37 -6.91 -12.71
CA MET A 44 3.03 -8.26 -12.24
C MET A 44 4.31 -8.99 -11.83
N ILE A 45 4.25 -9.68 -10.69
CA ILE A 45 5.34 -10.53 -10.24
C ILE A 45 4.85 -11.93 -9.87
N LYS A 46 5.63 -12.94 -10.21
CA LYS A 46 5.39 -14.32 -9.77
C LYS A 46 6.70 -15.11 -9.82
N ASN A 47 6.95 -15.88 -8.76
CA ASN A 47 8.23 -16.57 -8.56
C ASN A 47 9.41 -15.58 -8.69
N ASN A 48 10.41 -15.87 -9.50
CA ASN A 48 11.54 -14.98 -9.78
C ASN A 48 11.38 -14.21 -11.11
N MET A 49 10.14 -13.78 -11.45
CA MET A 49 9.81 -13.09 -12.69
C MET A 49 9.09 -11.76 -12.41
N VAL A 50 9.47 -10.73 -13.13
CA VAL A 50 8.88 -9.37 -13.08
C VAL A 50 8.46 -8.95 -14.48
N PHE A 51 7.23 -8.54 -14.62
CA PHE A 51 6.67 -7.96 -15.85
C PHE A 51 6.21 -6.54 -15.54
N ILE A 52 6.66 -5.58 -16.32
CA ILE A 52 6.07 -4.23 -16.35
C ILE A 52 5.38 -4.02 -17.69
N ALA A 53 4.21 -3.40 -17.65
CA ALA A 53 3.42 -3.12 -18.85
C ALA A 53 2.70 -1.78 -18.68
N GLY A 54 2.35 -1.13 -19.78
CA GLY A 54 1.59 0.10 -19.76
C GLY A 54 1.96 1.06 -20.86
N GLU A 55 1.45 2.29 -20.77
CA GLU A 55 1.65 3.34 -21.75
C GLU A 55 2.31 4.55 -21.10
N ILE A 56 3.37 5.03 -21.74
CA ILE A 56 4.13 6.19 -21.28
C ILE A 56 4.38 7.15 -22.45
N THR A 57 4.08 8.43 -22.23
CA THR A 57 4.47 9.53 -23.13
C THR A 57 5.41 10.44 -22.37
N SER A 58 6.65 10.56 -22.84
CA SER A 58 7.71 11.31 -22.18
C SER A 58 8.79 11.72 -23.19
N THR A 59 9.51 12.80 -22.91
CA THR A 59 10.77 13.15 -23.58
C THR A 59 11.98 12.48 -22.92
N GLY A 60 11.81 11.94 -21.70
CA GLY A 60 12.78 11.14 -20.99
C GLY A 60 12.78 9.66 -21.45
N SER A 61 13.87 8.97 -21.22
CA SER A 61 14.02 7.53 -21.55
C SER A 61 14.92 6.82 -20.54
N PRO A 62 14.49 6.71 -19.27
CA PRO A 62 15.29 6.06 -18.23
C PRO A 62 15.47 4.56 -18.53
N ASP A 63 16.61 4.01 -18.12
CA ASP A 63 16.81 2.56 -18.13
C ASP A 63 16.02 1.92 -16.97
N LEU A 64 14.94 1.22 -17.29
CA LEU A 64 13.98 0.73 -16.28
C LEU A 64 14.45 -0.52 -15.55
N GLU A 65 15.29 -1.36 -16.17
CA GLU A 65 15.73 -2.61 -15.54
C GLU A 65 16.53 -2.37 -14.25
N PRO A 66 17.53 -1.49 -14.20
CA PRO A 66 18.23 -1.14 -12.97
C PRO A 66 17.32 -0.54 -11.90
N VAL A 67 16.34 0.28 -12.29
CA VAL A 67 15.35 0.90 -11.37
C VAL A 67 14.52 -0.19 -10.69
N VAL A 68 13.97 -1.11 -11.47
CA VAL A 68 13.14 -2.22 -10.97
C VAL A 68 13.96 -3.13 -10.05
N ARG A 69 15.17 -3.53 -10.46
CA ARG A 69 16.05 -4.39 -9.66
C ARG A 69 16.44 -3.74 -8.33
N GLN A 70 16.75 -2.46 -8.35
CA GLN A 70 17.10 -1.73 -7.13
C GLN A 70 15.91 -1.61 -6.17
N THR A 71 14.72 -1.32 -6.68
CA THR A 71 13.49 -1.26 -5.88
C THR A 71 13.23 -2.60 -5.17
N ILE A 72 13.38 -3.72 -5.86
CA ILE A 72 13.21 -5.06 -5.28
C ILE A 72 14.23 -5.30 -4.15
N LYS A 73 15.49 -4.93 -4.34
CA LYS A 73 16.53 -5.05 -3.31
C LYS A 73 16.29 -4.13 -2.11
N ASP A 74 15.84 -2.90 -2.34
CA ASP A 74 15.53 -1.94 -1.28
C ASP A 74 14.34 -2.38 -0.40
N ILE A 75 13.43 -3.18 -0.94
CA ILE A 75 12.36 -3.84 -0.18
C ILE A 75 12.91 -4.91 0.75
N GLY A 76 13.98 -5.59 0.36
CA GLY A 76 14.64 -6.67 1.12
C GLY A 76 14.68 -8.01 0.38
N TYR A 77 14.39 -8.03 -0.93
CA TYR A 77 14.54 -9.21 -1.77
C TYR A 77 15.90 -9.18 -2.49
N ASP A 78 16.95 -9.43 -1.73
CA ASP A 78 18.38 -9.39 -2.12
C ASP A 78 19.11 -10.73 -1.92
N ASN A 79 18.37 -11.79 -1.61
CA ASN A 79 18.90 -13.13 -1.36
C ASN A 79 18.16 -14.19 -2.19
N ASP A 80 18.91 -15.03 -2.92
CA ASP A 80 18.36 -16.10 -3.76
C ASP A 80 17.58 -17.17 -2.97
N GLU A 81 17.87 -17.33 -1.67
CA GLU A 81 17.14 -18.26 -0.80
C GLU A 81 15.65 -17.90 -0.64
N TYR A 82 15.28 -16.63 -0.89
CA TYR A 82 13.88 -16.20 -0.88
C TYR A 82 13.10 -16.63 -2.13
N GLY A 83 13.81 -17.15 -3.15
CA GLY A 83 13.24 -17.56 -4.43
C GLY A 83 12.74 -16.39 -5.31
N PHE A 84 12.94 -15.16 -4.84
CA PHE A 84 12.76 -13.91 -5.56
C PHE A 84 13.87 -12.96 -5.17
N ASN A 85 14.66 -12.45 -6.14
CA ASN A 85 15.80 -11.61 -5.88
C ASN A 85 15.99 -10.57 -7.00
N GLY A 86 16.17 -9.31 -6.63
CA GLY A 86 16.37 -8.20 -7.55
C GLY A 86 17.57 -8.36 -8.49
N ASP A 87 18.63 -9.07 -8.07
CA ASP A 87 19.80 -9.28 -8.92
C ASP A 87 19.59 -10.40 -9.97
N THR A 88 18.77 -11.41 -9.68
CA THR A 88 18.65 -12.62 -10.50
C THR A 88 17.26 -12.82 -11.14
N CYS A 89 16.27 -11.97 -10.84
CA CYS A 89 14.95 -12.10 -11.40
C CYS A 89 14.94 -11.91 -12.92
N GLU A 90 14.05 -12.65 -13.60
CA GLU A 90 13.76 -12.42 -15.01
C GLU A 90 12.91 -11.14 -15.15
N PHE A 91 13.36 -10.21 -15.98
CA PHE A 91 12.69 -8.94 -16.22
C PHE A 91 12.13 -8.86 -17.64
N THR A 92 10.86 -8.52 -17.75
CA THR A 92 10.19 -8.31 -19.04
C THR A 92 9.56 -6.93 -19.06
N ASN A 93 9.93 -6.12 -20.04
CA ASN A 93 9.40 -4.78 -20.27
C ASN A 93 8.42 -4.79 -21.47
N LEU A 94 7.15 -4.48 -21.20
CA LEU A 94 6.06 -4.31 -22.16
C LEU A 94 5.46 -2.90 -22.06
N VAL A 95 6.29 -1.90 -21.75
CA VAL A 95 5.90 -0.50 -21.75
C VAL A 95 6.05 0.06 -23.15
N PHE A 96 4.99 0.70 -23.67
CA PHE A 96 4.93 1.27 -25.00
C PHE A 96 4.51 2.75 -24.94
N GLU A 97 4.65 3.46 -26.04
CA GLU A 97 4.09 4.79 -26.21
C GLU A 97 2.56 4.74 -26.28
N GLN A 98 1.87 5.74 -25.71
CA GLN A 98 0.41 5.81 -25.70
C GLN A 98 -0.15 5.93 -27.13
N SER A 99 -1.28 5.23 -27.38
CA SER A 99 -2.02 5.34 -28.63
C SER A 99 -2.47 6.79 -28.89
N PRO A 100 -2.28 7.31 -30.13
CA PRO A 100 -2.77 8.64 -30.52
C PRO A 100 -4.28 8.84 -30.30
N ASP A 101 -5.08 7.77 -30.43
CA ASP A 101 -6.54 7.84 -30.26
C ASP A 101 -6.95 8.13 -28.80
N ILE A 102 -6.16 7.64 -27.83
CA ILE A 102 -6.37 7.92 -26.40
C ILE A 102 -5.83 9.29 -26.03
N SER A 103 -4.71 9.71 -26.63
CA SER A 103 -4.06 10.99 -26.32
C SER A 103 -4.94 12.20 -26.63
N GLN A 104 -5.80 12.14 -27.65
CA GLN A 104 -6.72 13.22 -28.03
C GLN A 104 -7.68 13.62 -26.88
N GLY A 105 -8.10 12.68 -26.05
CA GLY A 105 -9.03 12.93 -24.94
C GLY A 105 -8.39 13.56 -23.70
N VAL A 106 -7.04 13.59 -23.62
CA VAL A 106 -6.29 14.04 -22.43
C VAL A 106 -5.31 15.17 -22.72
N THR A 107 -5.09 15.53 -23.98
CA THR A 107 -4.17 16.60 -24.40
C THR A 107 -4.94 17.90 -24.60
N GLU A 108 -4.50 18.98 -23.93
CA GLU A 108 -5.08 20.32 -24.09
C GLU A 108 -4.90 20.80 -25.55
N GLY A 109 -6.00 21.29 -26.14
CA GLY A 109 -6.01 21.76 -27.53
C GLY A 109 -6.26 20.67 -28.59
N GLU A 110 -6.47 19.43 -28.21
CA GLU A 110 -6.78 18.31 -29.12
C GLU A 110 -8.19 17.74 -28.85
N GLY A 111 -8.77 17.07 -29.86
CA GLY A 111 -10.08 16.43 -29.76
C GLY A 111 -11.27 17.37 -29.86
N GLU A 112 -12.46 16.88 -29.49
CA GLU A 112 -13.72 17.67 -29.52
C GLU A 112 -13.80 18.71 -28.39
N ASN A 113 -13.16 18.44 -27.22
CA ASN A 113 -13.01 19.37 -26.12
C ASN A 113 -11.58 19.90 -26.07
N LEU A 114 -11.41 21.20 -26.17
CA LEU A 114 -10.09 21.85 -26.15
C LEU A 114 -9.49 21.97 -24.75
N GLU A 115 -10.28 21.78 -23.70
CA GLU A 115 -9.79 21.72 -22.32
C GLU A 115 -9.25 20.31 -22.00
N GLN A 116 -8.26 20.22 -21.11
CA GLN A 116 -7.70 18.95 -20.69
C GLN A 116 -8.81 18.07 -20.06
N GLY A 117 -9.10 16.94 -20.67
CA GLY A 117 -10.04 15.95 -20.16
C GLY A 117 -9.37 14.91 -19.25
N ALA A 118 -10.18 14.10 -18.59
CA ALA A 118 -9.71 13.00 -17.75
C ALA A 118 -9.52 11.68 -18.52
N GLY A 119 -9.96 11.62 -19.75
CA GLY A 119 -9.85 10.43 -20.64
C GLY A 119 -10.93 9.37 -20.39
N ASP A 120 -11.59 9.34 -19.26
CA ASP A 120 -12.67 8.40 -18.92
C ASP A 120 -13.54 8.99 -17.81
N GLN A 121 -14.65 8.33 -17.50
CA GLN A 121 -15.49 8.61 -16.34
C GLN A 121 -14.85 8.04 -15.06
N GLY A 122 -15.19 8.65 -13.90
CA GLY A 122 -14.70 8.11 -12.64
C GLY A 122 -15.31 8.79 -11.41
N LEU A 123 -15.03 8.19 -10.26
CA LEU A 123 -15.38 8.76 -8.96
C LEU A 123 -14.30 8.39 -7.92
N MET A 124 -13.98 9.32 -7.02
CA MET A 124 -12.96 9.20 -5.99
C MET A 124 -13.50 9.66 -4.66
N PHE A 125 -12.92 9.15 -3.58
CA PHE A 125 -13.27 9.54 -2.21
C PHE A 125 -12.06 10.04 -1.44
N GLY A 126 -12.29 11.06 -0.62
CA GLY A 126 -11.38 11.49 0.43
C GLY A 126 -12.06 11.36 1.77
N TYR A 127 -11.30 11.01 2.81
CA TYR A 127 -11.81 10.84 4.18
C TYR A 127 -10.81 11.36 5.20
N ALA A 128 -11.31 11.83 6.33
CA ALA A 128 -10.54 12.13 7.54
C ALA A 128 -11.43 11.96 8.78
N CYS A 129 -10.81 11.64 9.91
CA CYS A 129 -11.47 11.59 11.22
C CYS A 129 -10.50 11.95 12.34
N THR A 130 -11.02 12.19 13.54
CA THR A 130 -10.23 12.61 14.73
C THR A 130 -9.65 11.45 15.53
N GLU A 131 -9.71 10.21 15.04
CA GLU A 131 -9.32 9.03 15.81
C GLU A 131 -7.81 8.93 16.06
N THR A 132 -6.97 9.50 15.18
CA THR A 132 -5.51 9.50 15.30
C THR A 132 -4.92 10.87 14.96
N GLU A 133 -3.67 11.11 15.34
CA GLU A 133 -2.94 12.33 14.98
C GLU A 133 -2.80 12.52 13.46
N ALA A 134 -2.75 11.41 12.71
CA ALA A 134 -2.73 11.42 11.26
C ALA A 134 -4.08 11.80 10.65
N LEU A 135 -5.14 11.94 11.47
CA LEU A 135 -6.53 12.12 11.06
C LEU A 135 -7.01 10.95 10.19
N MET A 136 -6.62 9.75 10.55
CA MET A 136 -6.97 8.46 9.93
C MET A 136 -7.76 7.59 10.91
N PRO A 137 -8.58 6.65 10.41
CA PRO A 137 -9.20 5.64 11.25
C PRO A 137 -8.16 4.79 11.99
N LEU A 138 -8.38 4.55 13.28
CA LEU A 138 -7.43 3.84 14.14
C LEU A 138 -7.07 2.43 13.64
N PRO A 139 -8.02 1.58 13.20
CA PRO A 139 -7.67 0.22 12.78
C PRO A 139 -6.67 0.18 11.62
N ILE A 140 -6.85 1.03 10.60
CA ILE A 140 -5.93 1.06 9.46
C ILE A 140 -4.60 1.71 9.83
N ASP A 141 -4.59 2.77 10.65
CA ASP A 141 -3.36 3.42 11.11
C ASP A 141 -2.49 2.45 11.91
N LEU A 142 -3.07 1.74 12.87
CA LEU A 142 -2.34 0.72 13.63
C LEU A 142 -1.87 -0.43 12.74
N SER A 143 -2.69 -0.88 11.79
CA SER A 143 -2.29 -1.93 10.87
C SER A 143 -1.09 -1.50 10.02
N HIS A 144 -1.07 -0.28 9.51
CA HIS A 144 0.08 0.27 8.78
C HIS A 144 1.33 0.35 9.66
N ARG A 145 1.19 0.85 10.88
CA ARG A 145 2.32 0.99 11.81
C ARG A 145 2.94 -0.35 12.18
N LEU A 146 2.13 -1.41 12.35
CA LEU A 146 2.61 -2.76 12.64
C LEU A 146 3.46 -3.35 11.51
N VAL A 147 3.02 -3.26 10.25
CA VAL A 147 3.80 -3.80 9.13
C VAL A 147 4.99 -2.92 8.77
N ARG A 148 4.92 -1.61 9.02
CA ARG A 148 6.08 -0.72 8.91
C ARG A 148 7.14 -1.09 9.94
N GLN A 149 6.76 -1.27 11.20
CA GLN A 149 7.67 -1.71 12.27
C GLN A 149 8.30 -3.06 11.95
N GLN A 150 7.53 -4.02 11.40
CA GLN A 150 8.07 -5.31 10.93
C GLN A 150 9.18 -5.11 9.91
N SER A 151 8.96 -4.25 8.90
CA SER A 151 9.96 -3.97 7.87
C SER A 151 11.19 -3.23 8.43
N GLU A 152 11.02 -2.33 9.39
CA GLU A 152 12.12 -1.62 10.06
C GLU A 152 12.97 -2.58 10.91
N VAL A 153 12.34 -3.45 11.69
CA VAL A 153 13.03 -4.48 12.48
C VAL A 153 13.81 -5.45 11.59
N MET A 154 13.22 -5.86 10.47
CA MET A 154 13.88 -6.70 9.48
C MET A 154 15.12 -5.98 8.89
N LYS A 155 14.96 -4.77 8.37
CA LYS A 155 16.04 -4.00 7.73
C LYS A 155 17.18 -3.65 8.69
N SER A 156 16.86 -3.43 9.96
CA SER A 156 17.87 -3.18 11.01
C SER A 156 18.53 -4.45 11.55
N ASN A 157 18.15 -5.63 11.03
CA ASN A 157 18.56 -6.95 11.53
C ASN A 157 18.25 -7.17 13.01
N GLY A 158 17.19 -6.55 13.51
CA GLY A 158 16.76 -6.70 14.90
C GLY A 158 16.27 -8.10 15.23
N LEU A 159 15.67 -8.79 14.23
CA LEU A 159 15.30 -10.20 14.27
C LEU A 159 15.77 -10.83 12.94
N SER A 160 16.91 -11.51 12.96
CA SER A 160 17.60 -12.01 11.76
C SER A 160 16.79 -13.02 10.93
N TRP A 161 15.81 -13.66 11.54
CA TRP A 161 14.93 -14.62 10.90
C TRP A 161 13.71 -14.00 10.18
N LEU A 162 13.46 -12.68 10.31
CA LEU A 162 12.39 -12.01 9.60
C LEU A 162 12.65 -11.95 8.10
N ARG A 163 11.56 -12.10 7.31
CA ARG A 163 11.56 -12.00 5.86
C ARG A 163 10.58 -10.91 5.40
N PRO A 164 10.65 -10.44 4.14
CA PRO A 164 9.98 -9.22 3.71
C PRO A 164 8.44 -9.26 3.76
N ASP A 165 7.81 -10.44 3.52
CA ASP A 165 6.36 -10.54 3.42
C ASP A 165 5.69 -10.60 4.79
N ALA A 166 4.72 -9.72 5.00
CA ALA A 166 3.92 -9.71 6.24
C ALA A 166 2.55 -9.08 6.00
N LYS A 167 1.61 -9.44 6.88
CA LYS A 167 0.26 -8.87 6.95
C LYS A 167 -0.10 -8.58 8.40
N SER A 168 -0.83 -7.48 8.62
CA SER A 168 -1.43 -7.15 9.91
C SER A 168 -2.92 -6.93 9.76
N GLN A 169 -3.64 -7.17 10.84
CA GLN A 169 -5.06 -6.86 10.95
C GLN A 169 -5.35 -6.38 12.37
N VAL A 170 -6.10 -5.29 12.50
CA VAL A 170 -6.51 -4.71 13.77
C VAL A 170 -8.02 -4.59 13.80
N SER A 171 -8.64 -5.10 14.87
CA SER A 171 -10.07 -5.02 15.14
C SER A 171 -10.30 -4.14 16.35
N ALA A 172 -10.87 -2.94 16.15
CA ALA A 172 -11.22 -2.01 17.21
C ALA A 172 -12.68 -2.17 17.65
N ILE A 173 -12.93 -1.96 18.92
CA ILE A 173 -14.26 -1.92 19.53
C ILE A 173 -14.70 -0.48 19.61
N TYR A 174 -15.81 -0.16 18.97
CA TYR A 174 -16.44 1.16 18.99
C TYR A 174 -17.66 1.17 19.90
N SER A 175 -17.90 2.29 20.57
CA SER A 175 -19.12 2.56 21.31
C SER A 175 -20.35 2.49 20.39
N ASP A 176 -21.53 2.39 21.00
CA ASP A 176 -22.82 2.28 20.29
C ASP A 176 -23.08 3.40 19.27
N ASP A 177 -22.62 4.60 19.59
CA ASP A 177 -22.76 5.79 18.73
C ASP A 177 -21.61 5.93 17.71
N GLY A 178 -20.66 5.01 17.72
CA GLY A 178 -19.52 4.98 16.80
C GLY A 178 -18.49 6.09 17.00
N LYS A 179 -18.55 6.83 18.11
CA LYS A 179 -17.71 8.01 18.32
C LYS A 179 -16.46 7.75 19.17
N THR A 180 -16.50 6.72 19.98
CA THR A 180 -15.43 6.42 20.93
C THR A 180 -14.89 5.02 20.68
N ILE A 181 -13.57 4.89 20.65
CA ILE A 181 -12.90 3.61 20.62
C ILE A 181 -12.72 3.15 22.07
N GLU A 182 -13.24 1.97 22.40
CA GLU A 182 -13.22 1.39 23.75
C GLU A 182 -12.01 0.47 23.99
N GLY A 183 -11.32 0.05 22.92
CA GLY A 183 -10.16 -0.81 22.95
C GLY A 183 -10.05 -1.68 21.71
N LEU A 184 -9.13 -2.64 21.73
CA LEU A 184 -8.95 -3.59 20.64
C LEU A 184 -9.54 -4.96 21.00
N SER A 185 -10.30 -5.52 20.08
CA SER A 185 -10.84 -6.88 20.18
C SER A 185 -9.82 -7.91 19.72
N ALA A 186 -9.05 -7.61 18.66
CA ALA A 186 -8.03 -8.51 18.16
C ALA A 186 -6.91 -7.79 17.40
N ILE A 187 -5.72 -8.37 17.46
CA ILE A 187 -4.56 -8.03 16.63
C ILE A 187 -4.10 -9.32 15.97
N VAL A 188 -3.94 -9.31 14.65
CA VAL A 188 -3.35 -10.44 13.90
C VAL A 188 -2.10 -9.93 13.21
N LEU A 189 -0.99 -10.63 13.31
CA LEU A 189 0.22 -10.37 12.55
C LEU A 189 0.77 -11.69 12.01
N SER A 190 0.86 -11.77 10.70
CA SER A 190 1.48 -12.88 9.99
C SER A 190 2.73 -12.37 9.28
N THR A 191 3.89 -12.94 9.60
CA THR A 191 5.17 -12.55 9.01
C THR A 191 5.92 -13.75 8.50
N GLN A 192 6.50 -13.60 7.31
CA GLN A 192 7.41 -14.58 6.72
C GLN A 192 8.69 -14.66 7.57
N HIS A 193 9.24 -15.87 7.70
CA HIS A 193 10.37 -16.17 8.57
C HIS A 193 11.24 -17.30 8.01
N ASP A 194 12.45 -17.44 8.54
CA ASP A 194 13.32 -18.58 8.26
C ASP A 194 12.74 -19.91 8.75
N GLU A 195 13.16 -21.01 8.15
CA GLU A 195 12.67 -22.33 8.49
C GLU A 195 13.09 -22.78 9.90
N ASP A 196 14.26 -22.36 10.35
CA ASP A 196 14.91 -22.84 11.58
C ASP A 196 14.40 -22.17 12.86
N VAL A 197 13.58 -21.09 12.77
CA VAL A 197 13.02 -20.39 13.93
C VAL A 197 11.77 -21.12 14.46
N THR A 198 11.69 -21.25 15.78
CA THR A 198 10.53 -21.86 16.43
C THR A 198 9.34 -20.93 16.53
N GLN A 199 8.11 -21.47 16.63
CA GLN A 199 6.90 -20.67 16.80
C GLN A 199 6.90 -19.84 18.09
N ASP A 200 7.55 -20.29 19.14
CA ASP A 200 7.63 -19.56 20.40
C ASP A 200 8.59 -18.37 20.29
N GLU A 201 9.73 -18.53 19.60
CA GLU A 201 10.65 -17.42 19.27
C GLU A 201 9.99 -16.39 18.37
N ILE A 202 9.19 -16.82 17.39
CA ILE A 202 8.42 -15.91 16.52
C ILE A 202 7.42 -15.12 17.36
N LYS A 203 6.66 -15.77 18.22
CA LYS A 203 5.66 -15.08 19.05
C LYS A 203 6.30 -14.08 20.01
N GLU A 204 7.38 -14.48 20.69
CA GLU A 204 8.11 -13.59 21.60
C GLU A 204 8.74 -12.41 20.82
N GLY A 205 9.47 -12.69 19.74
CA GLY A 205 10.12 -11.67 18.92
C GLY A 205 9.15 -10.65 18.34
N VAL A 206 8.04 -11.11 17.77
CA VAL A 206 6.99 -10.24 17.21
C VAL A 206 6.32 -9.43 18.32
N MET A 207 6.00 -10.05 19.45
CA MET A 207 5.38 -9.36 20.57
C MET A 207 6.26 -8.20 21.08
N GLU A 208 7.54 -8.49 21.36
CA GLU A 208 8.45 -7.53 21.99
C GLU A 208 8.93 -6.44 21.04
N ASN A 209 9.19 -6.76 19.77
CA ASN A 209 9.84 -5.84 18.83
C ASN A 209 8.87 -5.16 17.86
N ILE A 210 7.65 -5.70 17.69
CA ILE A 210 6.70 -5.17 16.71
C ILE A 210 5.41 -4.70 17.38
N ILE A 211 4.73 -5.54 18.16
CA ILE A 211 3.41 -5.21 18.70
C ILE A 211 3.51 -4.21 19.85
N LYS A 212 4.27 -4.51 20.90
CA LYS A 212 4.41 -3.65 22.09
C LYS A 212 4.92 -2.23 21.79
N PRO A 213 5.89 -2.02 20.88
CA PRO A 213 6.34 -0.68 20.55
C PRO A 213 5.30 0.18 19.82
N ILE A 214 4.34 -0.45 19.14
CA ILE A 214 3.38 0.21 18.25
C ILE A 214 2.01 0.39 18.88
N VAL A 215 1.52 -0.62 19.63
CA VAL A 215 0.17 -0.61 20.19
C VAL A 215 0.23 -0.08 21.63
N PRO A 216 -0.37 1.09 21.91
CA PRO A 216 -0.46 1.61 23.27
C PRO A 216 -1.16 0.62 24.20
N GLN A 217 -0.64 0.49 25.42
CA GLN A 217 -1.14 -0.49 26.40
C GLN A 217 -2.61 -0.25 26.79
N GLU A 218 -3.05 1.01 26.78
CA GLU A 218 -4.44 1.39 27.07
C GLU A 218 -5.47 0.82 26.08
N TRP A 219 -5.05 0.45 24.85
CA TRP A 219 -5.91 -0.19 23.87
C TRP A 219 -6.00 -1.71 24.03
N ILE A 220 -5.08 -2.32 24.81
CA ILE A 220 -5.03 -3.77 25.02
C ILE A 220 -5.83 -4.10 26.26
N LEU A 221 -7.02 -4.67 26.07
CA LEU A 221 -7.91 -5.14 27.13
C LEU A 221 -7.54 -6.56 27.54
N ASP A 222 -8.00 -7.01 28.71
CA ASP A 222 -7.84 -8.41 29.13
C ASP A 222 -8.48 -9.41 28.16
N SER A 223 -9.48 -8.96 27.41
CA SER A 223 -10.19 -9.75 26.38
C SER A 223 -9.56 -9.67 25.00
N THR A 224 -8.57 -8.79 24.78
CA THR A 224 -7.93 -8.62 23.47
C THR A 224 -7.21 -9.91 23.07
N LYS A 225 -7.50 -10.38 21.86
CA LYS A 225 -6.85 -11.58 21.30
C LYS A 225 -5.70 -11.17 20.41
N ILE A 226 -4.52 -11.74 20.65
CA ILE A 226 -3.32 -11.48 19.82
C ILE A 226 -2.96 -12.80 19.12
N TYR A 227 -2.95 -12.76 17.79
CA TYR A 227 -2.63 -13.88 16.92
C TYR A 227 -1.36 -13.59 16.13
N ILE A 228 -0.31 -14.38 16.35
CA ILE A 228 0.96 -14.28 15.63
C ILE A 228 1.15 -15.57 14.86
N ASN A 229 1.28 -15.48 13.54
CA ASN A 229 1.37 -16.62 12.61
C ASN A 229 0.35 -17.73 12.98
N PRO A 230 -0.97 -17.44 13.03
CA PRO A 230 -1.97 -18.37 13.56
C PRO A 230 -2.10 -19.67 12.75
N THR A 231 -1.64 -19.67 11.51
CA THR A 231 -1.63 -20.85 10.62
C THR A 231 -0.37 -21.70 10.80
N GLY A 232 0.58 -21.26 11.64
CA GLY A 232 1.86 -21.97 11.88
C GLY A 232 2.98 -21.43 11.00
N LYS A 233 3.63 -22.28 10.20
CA LYS A 233 4.76 -21.91 9.37
C LYS A 233 4.38 -20.93 8.25
N PHE A 234 5.21 -19.87 8.07
CA PHE A 234 5.15 -18.96 6.95
C PHE A 234 6.56 -18.76 6.38
N VAL A 235 7.15 -19.83 5.87
CA VAL A 235 8.49 -19.84 5.26
C VAL A 235 8.40 -19.46 3.78
N ILE A 236 7.46 -20.06 3.03
CA ILE A 236 7.21 -19.69 1.64
C ILE A 236 6.27 -18.50 1.61
N GLY A 237 6.79 -17.36 1.16
CA GLY A 237 6.06 -16.11 1.06
C GLY A 237 6.53 -15.28 -0.12
N GLY A 238 6.14 -14.02 -0.16
CA GLY A 238 6.46 -13.11 -1.25
C GLY A 238 5.96 -13.63 -2.61
N PRO A 239 6.60 -13.24 -3.72
CA PRO A 239 6.20 -13.64 -5.08
C PRO A 239 6.22 -15.14 -5.36
N VAL A 240 6.97 -15.91 -4.56
CA VAL A 240 6.99 -17.38 -4.63
C VAL A 240 5.67 -17.95 -4.10
N GLY A 241 5.18 -17.40 -2.99
CA GLY A 241 3.92 -17.82 -2.36
C GLY A 241 2.69 -17.40 -3.14
N ASP A 242 2.62 -16.13 -3.55
CA ASP A 242 1.45 -15.54 -4.22
C ASP A 242 1.86 -14.61 -5.37
N CYS A 243 0.97 -14.44 -6.33
CA CYS A 243 1.16 -13.52 -7.45
C CYS A 243 0.87 -12.08 -7.00
N GLY A 244 1.76 -11.14 -7.31
CA GLY A 244 1.56 -9.72 -7.11
C GLY A 244 1.10 -9.00 -8.36
N LEU A 245 0.25 -7.99 -8.16
CA LEU A 245 -0.24 -7.09 -9.20
C LEU A 245 -0.40 -5.68 -8.64
N THR A 246 -0.02 -4.67 -9.42
CA THR A 246 -0.27 -3.25 -9.11
C THR A 246 -1.76 -3.01 -8.90
N GLY A 247 -2.10 -2.20 -7.88
CA GLY A 247 -3.47 -1.75 -7.64
C GLY A 247 -4.40 -2.79 -7.02
N ARG A 248 -3.89 -3.86 -6.43
CA ARG A 248 -4.69 -4.87 -5.71
C ARG A 248 -4.79 -4.65 -4.20
N LYS A 249 -4.25 -3.55 -3.69
CA LYS A 249 -4.31 -3.18 -2.27
C LYS A 249 -4.94 -1.80 -2.05
N ILE A 250 -5.91 -1.43 -2.91
CA ILE A 250 -6.53 -0.11 -2.93
C ILE A 250 -7.22 0.29 -1.61
N ILE A 251 -7.73 -0.67 -0.85
CA ILE A 251 -8.35 -0.42 0.46
C ILE A 251 -7.28 -0.22 1.54
N VAL A 252 -6.16 -0.95 1.45
CA VAL A 252 -4.96 -0.71 2.29
C VAL A 252 -4.38 0.68 2.00
N ASP A 253 -4.36 1.09 0.74
CA ASP A 253 -3.82 2.39 0.30
C ASP A 253 -4.68 3.58 0.71
N THR A 254 -5.91 3.34 1.16
CA THR A 254 -6.86 4.37 1.52
C THR A 254 -7.26 4.30 3.00
N TYR A 255 -8.45 3.87 3.35
CA TYR A 255 -8.99 4.05 4.70
C TYR A 255 -9.36 2.73 5.39
N GLY A 256 -8.87 1.58 4.89
CA GLY A 256 -9.10 0.28 5.51
C GLY A 256 -10.56 -0.15 5.55
N GLY A 257 -11.39 0.37 4.66
CA GLY A 257 -12.82 0.09 4.58
C GLY A 257 -13.72 1.04 5.39
N MET A 258 -13.16 2.01 6.14
CA MET A 258 -13.96 2.99 6.89
C MET A 258 -14.69 3.96 5.96
N ALA A 259 -14.09 4.33 4.85
CA ALA A 259 -14.69 5.17 3.83
C ALA A 259 -14.99 4.38 2.56
N ARG A 260 -15.84 4.96 1.71
CA ARG A 260 -16.13 4.44 0.37
C ARG A 260 -14.89 4.52 -0.53
N HIS A 261 -14.91 3.77 -1.62
CA HIS A 261 -13.82 3.74 -2.59
C HIS A 261 -14.36 3.77 -4.02
N GLY A 262 -13.71 4.51 -4.91
CA GLY A 262 -14.12 4.61 -6.32
C GLY A 262 -13.60 3.48 -7.22
N GLY A 263 -12.64 2.71 -6.74
CA GLY A 263 -12.05 1.57 -7.47
C GLY A 263 -10.70 1.86 -8.12
N GLY A 264 -10.30 3.13 -8.29
CA GLY A 264 -9.03 3.53 -8.91
C GLY A 264 -7.82 3.24 -8.02
N ALA A 265 -6.77 2.66 -8.59
CA ALA A 265 -5.46 2.52 -7.95
C ALA A 265 -4.61 3.78 -8.13
N PHE A 266 -3.61 3.96 -7.25
CA PHE A 266 -2.71 5.12 -7.27
C PHE A 266 -1.39 4.83 -7.98
N SER A 267 -0.76 3.71 -7.63
CA SER A 267 0.61 3.38 -8.03
C SER A 267 0.80 3.34 -9.54
N GLY A 268 1.92 3.85 -10.02
CA GLY A 268 2.27 3.88 -11.44
C GLY A 268 1.58 4.95 -12.28
N LYS A 269 0.82 5.85 -11.67
CA LYS A 269 0.01 6.88 -12.33
C LYS A 269 0.54 8.28 -12.02
N ASP A 270 0.83 9.08 -13.05
CA ASP A 270 1.21 10.50 -12.94
C ASP A 270 0.00 11.37 -12.52
N PRO A 271 0.22 12.66 -12.12
CA PRO A 271 -0.86 13.54 -11.64
C PRO A 271 -1.99 13.83 -12.63
N SER A 272 -1.83 13.58 -13.94
CA SER A 272 -2.92 13.71 -14.91
C SER A 272 -4.01 12.65 -14.73
N LYS A 273 -3.71 11.55 -14.06
CA LYS A 273 -4.67 10.49 -13.73
C LYS A 273 -5.45 10.88 -12.48
N VAL A 274 -6.70 11.20 -12.65
CA VAL A 274 -7.60 11.70 -11.59
C VAL A 274 -7.90 10.64 -10.51
N ASP A 275 -7.78 9.36 -10.81
CA ASP A 275 -7.81 8.28 -9.80
C ASP A 275 -6.89 8.60 -8.62
N ARG A 276 -5.69 9.11 -8.90
CA ARG A 276 -4.70 9.50 -7.90
C ARG A 276 -4.87 10.95 -7.45
N SER A 277 -4.84 11.90 -8.37
CA SER A 277 -4.83 13.33 -8.05
C SER A 277 -6.11 13.80 -7.38
N ALA A 278 -7.29 13.36 -7.85
CA ALA A 278 -8.56 13.73 -7.23
C ALA A 278 -8.79 13.04 -5.88
N ALA A 279 -8.35 11.79 -5.71
CA ALA A 279 -8.37 11.12 -4.40
C ALA A 279 -7.48 11.86 -3.38
N TYR A 280 -6.29 12.30 -3.77
CA TYR A 280 -5.39 13.09 -2.92
C TYR A 280 -5.98 14.48 -2.59
N ALA A 281 -6.57 15.16 -3.58
CA ALA A 281 -7.23 16.44 -3.36
C ALA A 281 -8.44 16.31 -2.42
N ALA A 282 -9.27 15.29 -2.59
CA ALA A 282 -10.41 15.01 -1.71
C ALA A 282 -9.94 14.70 -0.28
N ARG A 283 -8.85 13.91 -0.12
CA ARG A 283 -8.22 13.70 1.21
C ARG A 283 -7.72 15.01 1.81
N TYR A 284 -7.05 15.86 1.03
CA TYR A 284 -6.58 17.16 1.49
C TYR A 284 -7.72 18.02 2.02
N VAL A 285 -8.84 18.13 1.31
CA VAL A 285 -10.02 18.88 1.74
C VAL A 285 -10.63 18.29 3.00
N ALA A 286 -10.89 16.97 3.03
CA ALA A 286 -11.44 16.30 4.21
C ALA A 286 -10.57 16.50 5.45
N LYS A 287 -9.25 16.37 5.30
CA LYS A 287 -8.27 16.55 6.37
C LYS A 287 -8.29 17.98 6.93
N ASN A 288 -8.38 18.99 6.07
CA ASN A 288 -8.46 20.39 6.50
C ASN A 288 -9.76 20.70 7.24
N ILE A 289 -10.90 20.12 6.84
CA ILE A 289 -12.18 20.29 7.52
C ILE A 289 -12.11 19.73 8.95
N VAL A 290 -11.58 18.51 9.11
CA VAL A 290 -11.44 17.86 10.41
C VAL A 290 -10.39 18.57 11.28
N ALA A 291 -9.25 18.92 10.72
CA ALA A 291 -8.19 19.64 11.44
C ALA A 291 -8.64 21.03 11.93
N ALA A 292 -9.54 21.69 11.21
CA ALA A 292 -10.14 22.97 11.62
C ALA A 292 -11.21 22.82 12.72
N GLY A 293 -11.52 21.60 13.16
CA GLY A 293 -12.56 21.33 14.16
C GLY A 293 -13.99 21.56 13.68
N LEU A 294 -14.22 21.57 12.36
CA LEU A 294 -15.54 21.78 11.77
C LEU A 294 -16.38 20.50 11.78
N ALA A 295 -15.73 19.34 11.84
CA ALA A 295 -16.38 18.04 11.93
C ALA A 295 -15.43 17.01 12.58
N ASP A 296 -16.00 15.98 13.24
CA ASP A 296 -15.24 14.87 13.82
C ASP A 296 -14.77 13.89 12.74
N TYR A 297 -15.53 13.80 11.64
CA TYR A 297 -15.16 13.04 10.42
C TYR A 297 -15.74 13.74 9.19
N CYS A 298 -15.09 13.53 8.06
CA CYS A 298 -15.52 14.09 6.78
C CYS A 298 -15.21 13.10 5.65
N GLU A 299 -16.21 12.79 4.85
CA GLU A 299 -16.09 12.03 3.60
C GLU A 299 -16.50 12.90 2.42
N ILE A 300 -15.69 12.93 1.37
CA ILE A 300 -15.92 13.72 0.17
C ILE A 300 -15.88 12.80 -1.03
N GLN A 301 -16.86 12.93 -1.91
CA GLN A 301 -16.84 12.29 -3.23
C GLN A 301 -16.57 13.34 -4.30
N VAL A 302 -15.70 13.01 -5.23
CA VAL A 302 -15.50 13.73 -6.50
C VAL A 302 -15.90 12.79 -7.63
N SER A 303 -16.62 13.31 -8.61
CA SER A 303 -17.00 12.57 -9.83
C SER A 303 -16.85 13.47 -11.05
N TYR A 304 -16.59 12.88 -12.22
CA TYR A 304 -16.42 13.59 -13.49
C TYR A 304 -16.81 12.69 -14.65
#